data_c19872d8f09832177cc4df1bd2907c57
#
_entry.id   c19872d8f09832177cc4df1bd2907c57
#
_cell.length_a   1.000
_cell.length_b   1.000
_cell.length_c   1.000
_cell.angle_alpha   90.00
_cell.angle_beta   90.00
_cell.angle_gamma   90.00
#
_symmetry.space_group_name_H-M   'P 1'
#
loop_
_entity.id
_entity.type
_entity.pdbx_description
1 polymer ?
#
loop_
_entity_poly.entity_id
_entity_poly.type
_entity_poly.pdbx_seq_one_letter_code
_entity_poly.pdbx_strand_id
1 'polypeptide(L)'
;MAVLPVERHLDGGDLRSAVQAYSGPLLPHSTAPGVVARREQLELRLRSAILESGSVDLLTTWTRSRSGIGDLDAWEAQWRLLPQGSPLATMSHNEVVRLRIEYGLEPETG
;
A
#
# COMPACT_ATOMS: atom_id res chain seq x y z
N MET A 1 -0.17 5.09 -27.04
CA MET A 1 0.40 4.46 -25.83
C MET A 1 -0.73 3.88 -25.00
N ALA A 2 -0.70 2.60 -24.74
CA ALA A 2 -1.77 1.97 -23.97
C ALA A 2 -1.74 2.45 -22.52
N VAL A 3 -2.91 2.87 -22.04
CA VAL A 3 -3.05 3.24 -20.62
C VAL A 3 -2.99 1.96 -19.80
N LEU A 4 -2.16 1.96 -18.76
CA LEU A 4 -2.06 0.82 -17.86
C LEU A 4 -3.43 0.60 -17.18
N PRO A 5 -3.83 -0.67 -16.94
CA PRO A 5 -5.10 -0.95 -16.26
C PRO A 5 -5.23 -0.24 -14.91
N VAL A 6 -4.13 -0.12 -14.16
CA VAL A 6 -4.11 0.59 -12.88
C VAL A 6 -4.52 2.04 -13.05
N GLU A 7 -3.96 2.74 -14.04
CA GLU A 7 -4.31 4.14 -14.30
C GLU A 7 -5.78 4.30 -14.65
N ARG A 8 -6.29 3.40 -15.48
CA ARG A 8 -7.69 3.43 -15.90
C ARG A 8 -8.62 3.31 -14.70
N HIS A 9 -8.33 2.39 -13.80
CA HIS A 9 -9.13 2.20 -12.60
C HIS A 9 -9.02 3.38 -11.64
N LEU A 10 -7.82 3.95 -11.49
CA LEU A 10 -7.64 5.14 -10.66
C LEU A 10 -8.41 6.33 -11.21
N ASP A 11 -8.36 6.55 -12.52
CA ASP A 11 -9.08 7.66 -13.16
C ASP A 11 -10.60 7.50 -13.04
N GLY A 12 -11.09 6.27 -13.04
CA GLY A 12 -12.50 5.97 -12.85
C GLY A 12 -12.95 5.91 -11.40
N GLY A 13 -12.06 6.08 -10.46
CA GLY A 13 -12.38 6.01 -9.03
C GLY A 13 -12.55 4.58 -8.51
N ASP A 14 -12.22 3.57 -9.31
CA ASP A 14 -12.31 2.16 -8.91
C ASP A 14 -11.01 1.72 -8.24
N LEU A 15 -10.88 2.08 -6.97
CA LEU A 15 -9.66 1.87 -6.23
C LEU A 15 -9.39 0.39 -5.96
N ARG A 16 -10.43 -0.40 -5.71
CA ARG A 16 -10.27 -1.84 -5.47
C ARG A 16 -9.66 -2.54 -6.69
N SER A 17 -10.21 -2.27 -7.86
CA SER A 17 -9.69 -2.85 -9.11
C SER A 17 -8.28 -2.36 -9.40
N ALA A 18 -7.98 -1.09 -9.08
CA ALA A 18 -6.65 -0.53 -9.25
C ALA A 18 -5.62 -1.27 -8.38
N VAL A 19 -5.96 -1.52 -7.12
CA VAL A 19 -5.07 -2.25 -6.20
C VAL A 19 -4.84 -3.68 -6.69
N GLN A 20 -5.91 -4.36 -7.11
CA GLN A 20 -5.81 -5.72 -7.62
C GLN A 20 -4.96 -5.78 -8.88
N ALA A 21 -5.16 -4.84 -9.78
CA ALA A 21 -4.38 -4.76 -11.02
C ALA A 21 -2.91 -4.50 -10.73
N TYR A 22 -2.60 -3.65 -9.76
CA TYR A 22 -1.23 -3.35 -9.39
C TYR A 22 -0.54 -4.52 -8.69
N SER A 23 -1.28 -5.28 -7.89
CA SER A 23 -0.74 -6.44 -7.17
C SER A 23 -0.46 -7.64 -8.07
N GLY A 24 -1.00 -7.64 -9.29
CA GLY A 24 -0.76 -8.70 -10.25
C GLY A 24 0.59 -8.58 -10.95
N PRO A 25 0.95 -9.56 -11.80
CA PRO A 25 2.22 -9.55 -12.53
C PRO A 25 2.19 -8.62 -13.74
N LEU A 26 1.79 -7.39 -13.53
CA LEU A 26 1.44 -6.47 -14.61
C LEU A 26 2.62 -5.82 -15.32
N LEU A 27 3.75 -5.73 -14.66
CA LEU A 27 4.90 -5.09 -15.21
C LEU A 27 6.09 -6.02 -15.05
N PRO A 28 6.27 -6.95 -16.00
CA PRO A 28 7.41 -7.85 -15.91
C PRO A 28 8.68 -7.01 -16.03
N HIS A 29 9.47 -7.06 -15.04
CA HIS A 29 10.91 -6.73 -14.98
C HIS A 29 11.49 -5.73 -15.99
N SER A 30 10.72 -4.73 -16.42
CA SER A 30 11.29 -3.69 -17.28
C SER A 30 12.12 -2.73 -16.43
N THR A 31 13.39 -2.60 -16.77
CA THR A 31 14.30 -1.67 -16.10
C THR A 31 14.45 -0.36 -16.90
N ALA A 32 13.67 -0.18 -17.96
CA ALA A 32 13.72 1.04 -18.74
C ALA A 32 13.38 2.25 -17.85
N PRO A 33 14.21 3.33 -17.87
CA PRO A 33 14.01 4.45 -16.95
C PRO A 33 12.63 5.08 -17.01
N GLY A 34 12.04 5.21 -18.19
CA GLY A 34 10.69 5.75 -18.32
C GLY A 34 9.62 4.88 -17.68
N VAL A 35 9.76 3.56 -17.76
CA VAL A 35 8.83 2.61 -17.17
C VAL A 35 8.95 2.61 -15.65
N VAL A 36 10.18 2.67 -15.14
CA VAL A 36 10.43 2.70 -13.69
C VAL A 36 9.82 3.97 -13.09
N ALA A 37 10.07 5.13 -13.70
CA ALA A 37 9.53 6.40 -13.20
C ALA A 37 8.00 6.40 -13.20
N ARG A 38 7.39 5.87 -14.25
CA ARG A 38 5.94 5.79 -14.35
C ARG A 38 5.36 4.86 -13.28
N ARG A 39 6.02 3.73 -13.03
CA ARG A 39 5.61 2.79 -11.99
C ARG A 39 5.66 3.45 -10.62
N GLU A 40 6.73 4.18 -10.33
CA GLU A 40 6.85 4.90 -9.06
C GLU A 40 5.75 5.93 -8.87
N GLN A 41 5.42 6.68 -9.92
CA GLN A 41 4.32 7.64 -9.87
C GLN A 41 2.98 6.97 -9.63
N LEU A 42 2.72 5.86 -10.29
CA LEU A 42 1.50 5.08 -10.10
C LEU A 42 1.41 4.54 -8.68
N GLU A 43 2.52 4.04 -8.16
CA GLU A 43 2.60 3.52 -6.81
C GLU A 43 2.27 4.59 -5.78
N LEU A 44 2.86 5.79 -5.93
CA LEU A 44 2.59 6.91 -5.02
C LEU A 44 1.13 7.35 -5.11
N ARG A 45 0.59 7.43 -6.30
CA ARG A 45 -0.79 7.82 -6.52
C ARG A 45 -1.76 6.80 -5.90
N LEU A 46 -1.51 5.53 -6.13
CA LEU A 46 -2.31 4.44 -5.59
C LEU A 46 -2.23 4.41 -4.07
N ARG A 47 -1.03 4.52 -3.52
CA ARG A 47 -0.80 4.55 -2.09
C ARG A 47 -1.56 5.70 -1.42
N SER A 48 -1.45 6.90 -1.97
CA SER A 48 -2.16 8.07 -1.44
C SER A 48 -3.67 7.86 -1.44
N ALA A 49 -4.21 7.30 -2.53
CA ALA A 49 -5.62 7.03 -2.65
C ALA A 49 -6.09 5.99 -1.61
N ILE A 50 -5.29 4.96 -1.38
CA ILE A 50 -5.61 3.92 -0.38
C ILE A 50 -5.61 4.52 1.02
N LEU A 51 -4.60 5.31 1.36
CA LEU A 51 -4.51 5.94 2.67
C LEU A 51 -5.66 6.91 2.92
N GLU A 52 -6.06 7.66 1.90
CA GLU A 52 -7.17 8.60 2.00
C GLU A 52 -8.53 7.91 2.08
N SER A 53 -8.64 6.70 1.52
CA SER A 53 -9.91 5.98 1.48
C SER A 53 -10.43 5.56 2.86
N GLY A 54 -9.52 5.33 3.81
CA GLY A 54 -9.87 4.81 5.12
C GLY A 54 -10.46 3.40 5.10
N SER A 55 -10.25 2.65 4.03
CA SER A 55 -10.79 1.30 3.87
C SER A 55 -9.80 0.25 4.37
N VAL A 56 -10.22 -0.51 5.37
CA VAL A 56 -9.41 -1.62 5.91
C VAL A 56 -9.13 -2.66 4.83
N ASP A 57 -10.12 -2.96 3.99
CA ASP A 57 -9.95 -3.95 2.92
C ASP A 57 -8.85 -3.53 1.95
N LEU A 58 -8.84 -2.27 1.53
CA LEU A 58 -7.84 -1.75 0.62
C LEU A 58 -6.47 -1.73 1.26
N LEU A 59 -6.39 -1.28 2.52
CA LEU A 59 -5.14 -1.27 3.27
C LEU A 59 -4.58 -2.67 3.45
N THR A 60 -5.44 -3.64 3.78
CA THR A 60 -5.02 -5.04 3.93
C THR A 60 -4.47 -5.59 2.62
N THR A 61 -5.12 -5.32 1.51
CA THR A 61 -4.63 -5.74 0.20
C THR A 61 -3.28 -5.08 -0.11
N TRP A 62 -3.15 -3.80 0.20
CA TRP A 62 -1.91 -3.06 -0.03
C TRP A 62 -0.75 -3.59 0.81
N THR A 63 -0.96 -3.79 2.12
CA THR A 63 0.10 -4.26 3.02
C THR A 63 0.52 -5.70 2.75
N ARG A 64 -0.31 -6.48 2.07
CA ARG A 64 0.06 -7.82 1.61
C ARG A 64 0.81 -7.81 0.30
N SER A 65 0.79 -6.70 -0.42
CA SER A 65 1.50 -6.60 -1.68
C SER A 65 2.98 -6.34 -1.46
N ARG A 66 3.76 -6.61 -2.49
CA ARG A 66 5.20 -6.35 -2.47
C ARG A 66 5.53 -4.89 -2.19
N SER A 67 4.73 -3.99 -2.73
CA SER A 67 4.93 -2.56 -2.58
C SER A 67 4.53 -2.05 -1.20
N GLY A 68 3.54 -2.67 -0.58
CA GLY A 68 2.98 -2.21 0.68
C GLY A 68 3.50 -2.91 1.93
N ILE A 69 4.19 -4.04 1.78
CA ILE A 69 4.62 -4.82 2.95
C ILE A 69 5.58 -4.07 3.86
N GLY A 70 6.35 -3.15 3.31
CA GLY A 70 7.25 -2.28 4.08
C GLY A 70 6.72 -0.86 4.28
N ASP A 71 5.46 -0.62 4.01
CA ASP A 71 4.85 0.70 4.11
C ASP A 71 4.35 0.95 5.52
N LEU A 72 5.17 1.57 6.34
CA LEU A 72 4.86 1.86 7.73
C LEU A 72 3.55 2.65 7.88
N ASP A 73 3.34 3.67 7.06
CA ASP A 73 2.13 4.50 7.14
C ASP A 73 0.87 3.69 6.86
N ALA A 74 0.93 2.77 5.91
CA ALA A 74 -0.19 1.90 5.60
C ALA A 74 -0.48 0.94 6.76
N TRP A 75 0.55 0.36 7.38
CA TRP A 75 0.37 -0.49 8.54
C TRP A 75 -0.20 0.27 9.73
N GLU A 76 0.26 1.51 9.97
CA GLU A 76 -0.30 2.36 11.03
C GLU A 76 -1.76 2.69 10.78
N ALA A 77 -2.11 3.06 9.56
CA ALA A 77 -3.49 3.36 9.18
C ALA A 77 -4.39 2.12 9.36
N GLN A 78 -3.90 0.95 8.95
CA GLN A 78 -4.62 -0.31 9.12
C GLN A 78 -4.85 -0.61 10.60
N TRP A 79 -3.82 -0.46 11.42
CA TRP A 79 -3.94 -0.70 12.86
C TRP A 79 -4.96 0.24 13.51
N ARG A 80 -4.94 1.52 13.15
CA ARG A 80 -5.87 2.51 13.73
C ARG A 80 -7.32 2.26 13.36
N LEU A 81 -7.56 1.73 12.17
CA LEU A 81 -8.90 1.47 11.67
C LEU A 81 -9.50 0.16 12.17
N LEU A 82 -8.66 -0.76 12.64
CA LEU A 82 -9.12 -2.06 13.11
C LEU A 82 -9.59 -1.98 14.57
N PRO A 83 -10.60 -2.78 14.94
CA PRO A 83 -11.04 -2.86 16.33
C PRO A 83 -9.90 -3.34 17.23
N GLN A 84 -9.76 -2.72 18.39
CA GLN A 84 -8.77 -3.17 19.37
C GLN A 84 -9.10 -4.59 19.81
N GLY A 85 -8.07 -5.40 19.93
CA GLY A 85 -8.22 -6.79 20.34
C GLY A 85 -8.44 -7.77 19.21
N SER A 86 -8.62 -7.29 17.95
CA SER A 86 -8.71 -8.21 16.83
C SER A 86 -7.32 -8.78 16.52
N PRO A 87 -7.24 -10.04 16.04
CA PRO A 87 -5.94 -10.62 15.66
C PRO A 87 -5.21 -9.81 14.60
N LEU A 88 -5.95 -9.24 13.64
CA LEU A 88 -5.36 -8.43 12.59
C LEU A 88 -4.81 -7.12 13.14
N ALA A 89 -5.47 -6.52 14.12
CA ALA A 89 -4.98 -5.30 14.77
C ALA A 89 -3.66 -5.57 15.51
N THR A 90 -3.58 -6.69 16.22
CA THR A 90 -2.37 -7.09 16.92
C THR A 90 -1.22 -7.32 15.93
N MET A 91 -1.49 -8.02 14.83
CA MET A 91 -0.50 -8.25 13.79
C MET A 91 -0.03 -6.93 13.18
N SER A 92 -0.96 -6.04 12.88
CA SER A 92 -0.64 -4.74 12.29
C SER A 92 0.23 -3.91 13.21
N HIS A 93 -0.08 -3.90 14.51
CA HIS A 93 0.73 -3.20 15.51
C HIS A 93 2.15 -3.78 15.58
N ASN A 94 2.27 -5.09 15.57
CA ASN A 94 3.58 -5.74 15.60
C ASN A 94 4.42 -5.36 14.37
N GLU A 95 3.80 -5.28 13.20
CA GLU A 95 4.49 -4.83 12.00
C GLU A 95 4.90 -3.37 12.08
N VAL A 96 4.07 -2.51 12.66
CA VAL A 96 4.43 -1.10 12.89
C VAL A 96 5.68 -1.01 13.76
N VAL A 97 5.71 -1.74 14.86
CA VAL A 97 6.86 -1.73 15.77
C VAL A 97 8.12 -2.24 15.05
N ARG A 98 8.00 -3.35 14.33
CA ARG A 98 9.11 -3.93 13.60
C ARG A 98 9.67 -2.95 12.56
N LEU A 99 8.80 -2.32 11.79
CA LEU A 99 9.22 -1.38 10.75
C LEU A 99 9.83 -0.11 11.31
N ARG A 100 9.32 0.38 12.45
CA ARG A 100 9.92 1.53 13.13
C ARG A 100 11.36 1.24 13.54
N ILE A 101 11.59 0.06 14.09
CA ILE A 101 12.95 -0.37 14.47
C ILE A 101 13.82 -0.50 13.23
N GLU A 102 13.32 -1.14 12.19
CA GLU A 102 14.05 -1.38 10.95
C GLU A 102 14.44 -0.06 10.26
N TYR A 103 13.57 0.95 10.31
CA TYR A 103 13.85 2.25 9.70
C TYR A 103 14.57 3.22 10.64
N GLY A 104 14.97 2.76 11.83
CA GLY A 104 15.68 3.60 12.79
C GLY A 104 14.82 4.66 13.48
N LEU A 105 13.49 4.50 13.44
CA LEU A 105 12.57 5.40 14.12
C LEU A 105 12.36 4.98 15.56
N GLU A 106 12.26 5.97 16.46
CA GLU A 106 11.99 5.67 17.85
C GLU A 106 10.58 5.11 18.02
N PRO A 107 10.41 4.06 18.87
CA PRO A 107 9.08 3.57 19.17
C PRO A 107 8.27 4.67 19.86
N GLU A 108 6.98 4.75 19.54
CA GLU A 108 6.09 5.66 20.24
C GLU A 108 6.04 5.30 21.71
N THR A 109 6.53 6.23 22.53
CA THR A 109 6.31 6.17 23.96
C THR A 109 4.90 6.72 24.20
N GLY A 110 3.94 5.86 24.11
CA GLY A 110 2.55 6.25 24.31
C GLY A 110 2.21 6.37 25.75
#